data_7b9b0bc3eec6620a4f92dd9366f59ca9
#
_entry.id   7b9b0bc3eec6620a4f92dd9366f59ca9
#
_cell.length_a   1.000
_cell.length_b   1.000
_cell.length_c   1.000
_cell.angle_alpha   90.00
_cell.angle_beta   90.00
_cell.angle_gamma   90.00
#
_symmetry.space_group_name_H-M   'P 1'
#
loop_
_entity.id
_entity.type
_entity.pdbx_description
1 polymer ?
#
loop_
_entity_poly.entity_id
_entity_poly.type
_entity_poly.pdbx_seq_one_letter_code
_entity_poly.pdbx_strand_id
1 'polypeptide(L)'
;MSAADPATLAAIQRVTKRCLAEIDRVCTLLDIRYVAYGGTAIGAVRHQGFIPWDDDGDVSMPRADYERFIAEAPALLGEEFFIASPATHPDYPISFGVLGLKGSEFVSKVAKDRSFRMPIGVDLFVLDEIADDPGRFRAQSRGTWLWARLMFLRSIPNPPTGLPTPARQLASAAMACAHWGMRALRVNEASLYRRWLRAALKGRENPQKAADGSILFGDFSTRDPRRWSASEAELFPARSVPFEDITVRIPAAYDVVLTRGYGDYMRIPDPQDRVTHEPFHIVFGPNDPGPEAPEEAGA
;
A
#
# COMPACT_ATOMS: atom_id res chain seq x y z
N MET A 1 -14.13 18.46 -1.67
CA MET A 1 -13.66 17.07 -1.70
C MET A 1 -14.82 16.23 -1.20
N SER A 2 -15.36 15.32 -2.01
CA SER A 2 -16.48 14.47 -1.59
C SER A 2 -15.89 13.18 -1.06
N ALA A 3 -15.78 13.07 0.26
CA ALA A 3 -15.52 11.78 0.91
C ALA A 3 -16.63 10.80 0.51
N ALA A 4 -16.37 9.49 0.60
CA ALA A 4 -17.41 8.49 0.50
C ALA A 4 -18.49 8.81 1.55
N ASP A 5 -19.75 8.56 1.24
CA ASP A 5 -20.80 8.68 2.25
C ASP A 5 -20.55 7.69 3.40
N PRO A 6 -21.05 7.95 4.59
CA PRO A 6 -20.73 7.14 5.78
C PRO A 6 -21.10 5.64 5.63
N ALA A 7 -22.17 5.30 4.92
CA ALA A 7 -22.58 3.92 4.72
C ALA A 7 -21.62 3.19 3.76
N THR A 8 -21.21 3.86 2.69
CA THR A 8 -20.20 3.35 1.76
C THR A 8 -18.85 3.18 2.46
N LEU A 9 -18.42 4.15 3.27
CA LEU A 9 -17.17 4.04 4.04
C LEU A 9 -17.21 2.85 5.01
N ALA A 10 -18.30 2.68 5.77
CA ALA A 10 -18.47 1.55 6.67
C ALA A 10 -18.41 0.20 5.92
N ALA A 11 -18.99 0.12 4.72
CA ALA A 11 -18.93 -1.08 3.89
C ALA A 11 -17.48 -1.36 3.39
N ILE A 12 -16.74 -0.33 2.98
CA ILE A 12 -15.31 -0.48 2.62
C ILE A 12 -14.52 -1.00 3.83
N GLN A 13 -14.66 -0.37 4.99
CA GLN A 13 -13.97 -0.77 6.22
C GLN A 13 -14.30 -2.20 6.64
N ARG A 14 -15.57 -2.62 6.48
CA ARG A 14 -15.99 -4.00 6.73
C ARG A 14 -15.25 -5.00 5.83
N VAL A 15 -15.12 -4.73 4.53
CA VAL A 15 -14.39 -5.58 3.59
C VAL A 15 -12.90 -5.59 3.92
N THR A 16 -12.31 -4.42 4.14
CA THR A 16 -10.89 -4.26 4.51
C THR A 16 -10.57 -5.02 5.80
N LYS A 17 -11.44 -4.96 6.80
CA LYS A 17 -11.30 -5.72 8.06
C LYS A 17 -11.27 -7.24 7.81
N ARG A 18 -12.14 -7.77 6.94
CA ARG A 18 -12.12 -9.20 6.55
C ARG A 18 -10.79 -9.56 5.89
N CYS A 19 -10.25 -8.69 5.05
CA CYS A 19 -8.94 -8.89 4.42
C CYS A 19 -7.80 -8.86 5.46
N LEU A 20 -7.84 -7.97 6.46
CA LEU A 20 -6.86 -7.93 7.56
C LEU A 20 -6.89 -9.24 8.38
N ALA A 21 -8.08 -9.71 8.74
CA ALA A 21 -8.25 -10.98 9.46
C ALA A 21 -7.71 -12.17 8.65
N GLU A 22 -7.95 -12.20 7.35
CA GLU A 22 -7.45 -13.25 6.46
C GLU A 22 -5.92 -13.21 6.33
N ILE A 23 -5.32 -12.02 6.24
CA ILE A 23 -3.86 -11.87 6.27
C ILE A 23 -3.27 -12.43 7.56
N ASP A 24 -3.84 -12.07 8.72
CA ASP A 24 -3.33 -12.58 10.01
C ASP A 24 -3.44 -14.10 10.12
N ARG A 25 -4.58 -14.66 9.68
CA ARG A 25 -4.81 -16.10 9.66
C ARG A 25 -3.78 -16.83 8.81
N VAL A 26 -3.57 -16.38 7.58
CA VAL A 26 -2.65 -17.03 6.63
C VAL A 26 -1.19 -16.82 7.05
N CYS A 27 -0.82 -15.62 7.51
CA CYS A 27 0.53 -15.36 8.03
C CYS A 27 0.83 -16.23 9.26
N THR A 28 -0.16 -16.47 10.12
CA THR A 28 0.00 -17.38 11.27
C THR A 28 0.24 -18.82 10.81
N LEU A 29 -0.50 -19.31 9.83
CA LEU A 29 -0.33 -20.68 9.29
C LEU A 29 1.03 -20.88 8.61
N LEU A 30 1.55 -19.86 7.96
CA LEU A 30 2.80 -19.92 7.20
C LEU A 30 4.01 -19.47 8.00
N ASP A 31 3.86 -19.05 9.26
CA ASP A 31 4.91 -18.40 10.05
C ASP A 31 5.57 -17.24 9.28
N ILE A 32 4.73 -16.36 8.71
CA ILE A 32 5.13 -15.16 7.99
C ILE A 32 5.02 -13.95 8.91
N ARG A 33 6.07 -13.14 8.93
CA ARG A 33 6.12 -11.92 9.74
C ARG A 33 5.52 -10.76 8.97
N TYR A 34 4.58 -10.07 9.59
CA TYR A 34 3.98 -8.84 9.09
C TYR A 34 3.66 -7.88 10.24
N VAL A 35 3.46 -6.62 9.91
CA VAL A 35 2.91 -5.60 10.82
C VAL A 35 1.92 -4.73 10.07
N ALA A 36 0.89 -4.24 10.77
CA ALA A 36 0.04 -3.15 10.29
C ALA A 36 0.90 -1.91 10.01
N TYR A 37 0.57 -1.19 8.95
CA TYR A 37 1.39 -0.10 8.44
C TYR A 37 0.55 1.17 8.29
N GLY A 38 1.20 2.32 8.20
CA GLY A 38 0.51 3.57 7.88
C GLY A 38 -0.68 3.90 8.77
N GLY A 39 -1.80 4.22 8.12
CA GLY A 39 -3.08 4.53 8.75
C GLY A 39 -3.63 3.40 9.60
N THR A 40 -3.47 2.15 9.15
CA THR A 40 -3.93 0.98 9.88
C THR A 40 -3.24 0.82 11.24
N ALA A 41 -1.91 1.06 11.31
CA ALA A 41 -1.19 1.02 12.57
C ALA A 41 -1.60 2.16 13.53
N ILE A 42 -1.80 3.37 13.00
CA ILE A 42 -2.33 4.50 13.78
C ILE A 42 -3.74 4.19 14.29
N GLY A 43 -4.59 3.65 13.43
CA GLY A 43 -5.95 3.23 13.76
C GLY A 43 -5.97 2.23 14.91
N ALA A 44 -5.15 1.19 14.82
CA ALA A 44 -5.00 0.17 15.86
C ALA A 44 -4.62 0.76 17.22
N VAL A 45 -3.65 1.69 17.25
CA VAL A 45 -3.14 2.29 18.49
C VAL A 45 -4.10 3.34 19.05
N ARG A 46 -4.61 4.23 18.20
CA ARG A 46 -5.37 5.42 18.62
C ARG A 46 -6.86 5.18 18.74
N HIS A 47 -7.43 4.31 17.91
CA HIS A 47 -8.87 4.09 17.81
C HIS A 47 -9.30 2.66 18.14
N GLN A 48 -8.36 1.72 18.29
CA GLN A 48 -8.63 0.27 18.40
C GLN A 48 -9.49 -0.26 17.23
N GLY A 49 -9.28 0.31 16.04
CA GLY A 49 -10.03 0.08 14.82
C GLY A 49 -9.57 1.01 13.72
N PHE A 50 -10.38 1.23 12.71
CA PHE A 50 -10.07 2.19 11.67
C PHE A 50 -10.00 3.63 12.19
N ILE A 51 -9.19 4.45 11.55
CA ILE A 51 -9.35 5.89 11.64
C ILE A 51 -10.73 6.22 11.01
N PRO A 52 -11.60 7.03 11.66
CA PRO A 52 -13.02 7.15 11.27
C PRO A 52 -13.29 7.64 9.83
N TRP A 53 -12.31 8.19 9.15
CA TRP A 53 -12.40 8.66 7.75
C TRP A 53 -11.49 7.93 6.79
N ASP A 54 -10.83 6.83 7.24
CA ASP A 54 -9.89 6.04 6.44
C ASP A 54 -10.63 5.02 5.59
N ASP A 55 -10.28 4.93 4.32
CA ASP A 55 -10.92 4.10 3.33
C ASP A 55 -10.01 3.01 2.76
N ASP A 56 -8.86 2.75 3.42
CA ASP A 56 -7.92 1.72 3.05
C ASP A 56 -7.41 0.91 4.26
N GLY A 57 -6.58 -0.07 3.99
CA GLY A 57 -5.87 -0.85 4.98
C GLY A 57 -4.50 -1.23 4.46
N ASP A 58 -3.50 -1.13 5.33
CA ASP A 58 -2.11 -1.33 4.99
C ASP A 58 -1.44 -2.31 5.93
N VAL A 59 -0.67 -3.23 5.36
CA VAL A 59 0.31 -4.04 6.11
C VAL A 59 1.66 -3.98 5.43
N SER A 60 2.73 -4.21 6.18
CA SER A 60 4.06 -4.29 5.63
C SER A 60 4.77 -5.58 6.06
N MET A 61 5.60 -6.09 5.17
CA MET A 61 6.38 -7.31 5.35
C MET A 61 7.83 -7.09 4.92
N PRO A 62 8.83 -7.64 5.62
CA PRO A 62 10.17 -7.78 5.07
C PRO A 62 10.14 -8.51 3.72
N ARG A 63 11.04 -8.19 2.80
CA ARG A 63 11.07 -8.75 1.44
C ARG A 63 10.92 -10.26 1.38
N ALA A 64 11.64 -11.00 2.21
CA ALA A 64 11.60 -12.46 2.21
C ALA A 64 10.22 -13.00 2.64
N ASP A 65 9.61 -12.37 3.64
CA ASP A 65 8.28 -12.72 4.14
C ASP A 65 7.21 -12.38 3.08
N TYR A 66 7.32 -11.23 2.41
CA TYR A 66 6.44 -10.84 1.31
C TYR A 66 6.51 -11.81 0.13
N GLU A 67 7.72 -12.17 -0.32
CA GLU A 67 7.90 -13.11 -1.43
C GLU A 67 7.28 -14.49 -1.12
N ARG A 68 7.44 -14.97 0.13
CA ARG A 68 6.78 -16.18 0.59
C ARG A 68 5.26 -16.03 0.62
N PHE A 69 4.74 -14.92 1.13
CA PHE A 69 3.29 -14.66 1.18
C PHE A 69 2.68 -14.68 -0.23
N ILE A 70 3.27 -13.98 -1.20
CA ILE A 70 2.79 -13.98 -2.59
C ILE A 70 2.80 -15.38 -3.21
N ALA A 71 3.79 -16.21 -2.87
CA ALA A 71 3.93 -17.55 -3.45
C ALA A 71 3.04 -18.61 -2.77
N GLU A 72 2.93 -18.58 -1.46
CA GLU A 72 2.35 -19.67 -0.66
C GLU A 72 0.90 -19.37 -0.23
N ALA A 73 0.56 -18.10 0.08
CA ALA A 73 -0.75 -17.72 0.57
C ALA A 73 -1.93 -18.06 -0.37
N PRO A 74 -1.83 -17.94 -1.72
CA PRO A 74 -2.96 -18.22 -2.61
C PRO A 74 -3.60 -19.60 -2.43
N ALA A 75 -2.85 -20.60 -1.99
CA ALA A 75 -3.35 -21.96 -1.74
C ALA A 75 -4.13 -22.08 -0.42
N LEU A 76 -4.04 -21.10 0.45
CA LEU A 76 -4.62 -21.12 1.81
C LEU A 76 -5.71 -20.09 2.01
N LEU A 77 -5.88 -19.15 1.06
CA LEU A 77 -6.91 -18.11 1.14
C LEU A 77 -8.32 -18.70 1.08
N GLY A 78 -9.25 -18.07 1.81
CA GLY A 78 -10.68 -18.31 1.63
C GLY A 78 -11.10 -18.01 0.18
N GLU A 79 -12.12 -18.71 -0.30
CA GLU A 79 -12.54 -18.67 -1.71
C GLU A 79 -12.91 -17.26 -2.20
N GLU A 80 -13.33 -16.38 -1.32
CA GLU A 80 -13.70 -15.00 -1.65
C GLU A 80 -12.50 -14.05 -1.80
N PHE A 81 -11.29 -14.44 -1.38
CA PHE A 81 -10.10 -13.57 -1.44
C PHE A 81 -9.19 -13.93 -2.59
N PHE A 82 -8.40 -12.95 -3.01
CA PHE A 82 -7.29 -13.16 -3.95
C PHE A 82 -6.16 -12.17 -3.69
N ILE A 83 -4.98 -12.50 -4.21
CA ILE A 83 -3.81 -11.62 -4.17
C ILE A 83 -3.50 -11.16 -5.59
N ALA A 84 -3.35 -9.84 -5.77
CA ALA A 84 -2.77 -9.28 -6.97
C ALA A 84 -1.45 -8.58 -6.65
N SER A 85 -0.48 -8.74 -7.53
CA SER A 85 0.85 -8.14 -7.37
C SER A 85 1.54 -8.02 -8.72
N PRO A 86 2.65 -7.27 -8.83
CA PRO A 86 3.45 -7.23 -10.06
C PRO A 86 4.02 -8.60 -10.48
N ALA A 87 4.10 -9.55 -9.55
CA ALA A 87 4.59 -10.90 -9.85
C ALA A 87 3.48 -11.80 -10.43
N THR A 88 2.21 -11.54 -10.08
CA THR A 88 1.07 -12.37 -10.47
C THR A 88 0.26 -11.80 -11.64
N HIS A 89 0.30 -10.47 -11.84
CA HIS A 89 -0.48 -9.77 -12.88
C HIS A 89 0.45 -8.88 -13.73
N PRO A 90 0.62 -9.17 -15.03
CA PRO A 90 1.59 -8.45 -15.89
C PRO A 90 1.28 -6.96 -16.11
N ASP A 91 0.03 -6.54 -15.96
CA ASP A 91 -0.48 -5.16 -16.10
C ASP A 91 -0.68 -4.45 -14.76
N TYR A 92 -0.20 -5.06 -13.67
CA TYR A 92 -0.34 -4.49 -12.32
C TYR A 92 0.46 -3.18 -12.19
N PRO A 93 -0.16 -2.07 -11.73
CA PRO A 93 0.39 -0.74 -11.96
C PRO A 93 1.32 -0.21 -10.87
N ILE A 94 1.48 -0.91 -9.75
CA ILE A 94 2.22 -0.45 -8.56
C ILE A 94 3.25 -1.50 -8.11
N SER A 95 4.16 -1.12 -7.21
CA SER A 95 5.32 -1.92 -6.83
C SER A 95 5.11 -2.87 -5.64
N PHE A 96 3.97 -2.79 -4.97
CA PHE A 96 3.57 -3.66 -3.87
C PHE A 96 2.29 -4.40 -4.26
N GLY A 97 1.86 -5.39 -3.47
CA GLY A 97 0.68 -6.19 -3.77
C GLY A 97 -0.58 -5.69 -3.08
N VAL A 98 -1.69 -6.37 -3.32
CA VAL A 98 -2.95 -6.21 -2.60
C VAL A 98 -3.57 -7.58 -2.33
N LEU A 99 -4.11 -7.79 -1.13
CA LEU A 99 -5.06 -8.86 -0.85
C LEU A 99 -6.45 -8.24 -0.85
N GLY A 100 -7.33 -8.70 -1.72
CA GLY A 100 -8.65 -8.11 -1.89
C GLY A 100 -9.77 -9.11 -2.04
N LEU A 101 -11.00 -8.59 -1.97
CA LEU A 101 -12.23 -9.36 -2.17
C LEU A 101 -12.50 -9.55 -3.66
N LYS A 102 -12.74 -10.79 -4.09
CA LYS A 102 -13.03 -11.12 -5.50
C LYS A 102 -14.29 -10.43 -6.00
N GLY A 103 -14.19 -9.82 -7.17
CA GLY A 103 -15.28 -9.12 -7.83
C GLY A 103 -15.55 -7.72 -7.27
N SER A 104 -14.82 -7.29 -6.24
CA SER A 104 -14.88 -5.91 -5.80
C SER A 104 -13.96 -5.01 -6.62
N GLU A 105 -14.28 -3.71 -6.70
CA GLU A 105 -13.44 -2.69 -7.33
C GLU A 105 -13.43 -1.42 -6.48
N PHE A 106 -12.25 -0.86 -6.30
CA PHE A 106 -12.05 0.49 -5.77
C PHE A 106 -11.25 1.31 -6.78
N VAL A 107 -11.93 2.21 -7.46
CA VAL A 107 -11.34 3.02 -8.50
C VAL A 107 -11.29 4.47 -8.04
N SER A 108 -10.09 4.97 -7.75
CA SER A 108 -9.90 6.40 -7.45
C SER A 108 -10.03 7.26 -8.71
N LYS A 109 -10.32 8.55 -8.55
CA LYS A 109 -10.40 9.51 -9.66
C LYS A 109 -9.15 9.52 -10.55
N VAL A 110 -7.98 9.33 -9.94
CA VAL A 110 -6.70 9.30 -10.66
C VAL A 110 -6.54 8.00 -11.46
N ALA A 111 -7.12 6.90 -10.99
CA ALA A 111 -7.00 5.58 -11.59
C ALA A 111 -8.15 5.22 -12.55
N LYS A 112 -9.08 6.12 -12.83
CA LYS A 112 -10.29 5.86 -13.64
C LYS A 112 -10.02 5.23 -15.01
N ASP A 113 -8.90 5.58 -15.63
CA ASP A 113 -8.50 5.14 -16.98
C ASP A 113 -7.49 3.96 -16.95
N ARG A 114 -7.21 3.38 -15.79
CA ARG A 114 -6.34 2.20 -15.68
C ARG A 114 -7.03 0.95 -16.21
N SER A 115 -6.26 0.07 -16.85
CA SER A 115 -6.74 -1.26 -17.28
C SER A 115 -6.96 -2.19 -16.09
N PHE A 116 -6.02 -2.19 -15.14
CA PHE A 116 -6.14 -2.99 -13.92
C PHE A 116 -7.06 -2.28 -12.91
N ARG A 117 -8.09 -3.00 -12.45
CA ARG A 117 -9.01 -2.53 -11.41
C ARG A 117 -8.54 -3.03 -10.05
N MET A 118 -8.23 -2.08 -9.16
CA MET A 118 -7.86 -2.44 -7.78
C MET A 118 -9.09 -2.96 -7.04
N PRO A 119 -8.98 -4.06 -6.27
CA PRO A 119 -10.07 -4.52 -5.42
C PRO A 119 -10.21 -3.61 -4.18
N ILE A 120 -11.33 -3.76 -3.45
CA ILE A 120 -11.37 -3.34 -2.06
C ILE A 120 -10.55 -4.36 -1.26
N GLY A 121 -9.58 -3.91 -0.48
CA GLY A 121 -8.69 -4.83 0.22
C GLY A 121 -7.62 -4.13 1.06
N VAL A 122 -6.53 -4.84 1.27
CA VAL A 122 -5.39 -4.41 2.08
C VAL A 122 -4.14 -4.37 1.22
N ASP A 123 -3.47 -3.24 1.20
CA ASP A 123 -2.20 -3.05 0.51
C ASP A 123 -1.06 -3.78 1.25
N LEU A 124 -0.26 -4.53 0.50
CA LEU A 124 0.84 -5.36 0.99
C LEU A 124 2.17 -4.66 0.68
N PHE A 125 2.58 -3.75 1.54
CA PHE A 125 3.84 -3.02 1.40
C PHE A 125 5.04 -3.93 1.65
N VAL A 126 6.13 -3.63 0.98
CA VAL A 126 7.37 -4.38 1.08
C VAL A 126 8.45 -3.54 1.72
N LEU A 127 9.04 -4.04 2.77
CA LEU A 127 10.20 -3.44 3.41
C LEU A 127 11.46 -4.12 2.88
N ASP A 128 12.26 -3.35 2.14
CA ASP A 128 13.54 -3.81 1.60
C ASP A 128 14.72 -3.34 2.46
N GLU A 129 15.77 -4.13 2.49
CA GLU A 129 17.00 -3.79 3.21
C GLU A 129 17.61 -2.51 2.63
N ILE A 130 17.90 -1.54 3.48
CA ILE A 130 18.59 -0.31 3.10
C ILE A 130 20.06 -0.62 2.87
N ALA A 131 20.62 -0.19 1.74
CA ALA A 131 22.05 -0.35 1.48
C ALA A 131 22.90 0.48 2.45
N ASP A 132 23.96 -0.14 3.02
CA ASP A 132 24.87 0.51 3.97
C ASP A 132 25.69 1.62 3.30
N ASP A 133 26.24 1.36 2.11
CA ASP A 133 27.01 2.35 1.35
C ASP A 133 26.13 3.53 0.86
N PRO A 134 26.48 4.79 1.16
CA PRO A 134 25.69 5.94 0.76
C PRO A 134 25.50 6.11 -0.76
N GLY A 135 26.44 5.63 -1.58
CA GLY A 135 26.33 5.66 -3.04
C GLY A 135 25.32 4.61 -3.53
N ARG A 136 25.40 3.40 -3.00
CA ARG A 136 24.43 2.31 -3.25
C ARG A 136 23.03 2.72 -2.78
N PHE A 137 22.88 3.29 -1.60
CA PHE A 137 21.59 3.79 -1.12
C PHE A 137 20.99 4.86 -2.03
N ARG A 138 21.79 5.84 -2.48
CA ARG A 138 21.31 6.83 -3.48
C ARG A 138 20.86 6.17 -4.78
N ALA A 139 21.61 5.18 -5.26
CA ALA A 139 21.25 4.44 -6.47
C ALA A 139 20.00 3.56 -6.27
N GLN A 140 19.81 2.99 -5.06
CA GLN A 140 18.62 2.26 -4.66
C GLN A 140 17.39 3.18 -4.66
N SER A 141 17.41 4.27 -3.90
CA SER A 141 16.29 5.22 -3.76
C SER A 141 15.94 5.92 -5.07
N ARG A 142 16.94 6.40 -5.84
CA ARG A 142 16.67 7.05 -7.14
C ARG A 142 16.15 6.06 -8.17
N GLY A 143 16.68 4.83 -8.16
CA GLY A 143 16.24 3.78 -9.07
C GLY A 143 14.80 3.37 -8.80
N THR A 144 14.45 3.07 -7.56
CA THR A 144 13.07 2.70 -7.19
C THR A 144 12.10 3.83 -7.46
N TRP A 145 12.45 5.08 -7.10
CA TRP A 145 11.62 6.24 -7.40
C TRP A 145 11.37 6.42 -8.90
N LEU A 146 12.42 6.33 -9.73
CA LEU A 146 12.30 6.48 -11.18
C LEU A 146 11.40 5.40 -11.79
N TRP A 147 11.67 4.13 -11.47
CA TRP A 147 10.92 3.03 -12.05
C TRP A 147 9.46 2.99 -11.58
N ALA A 148 9.17 3.34 -10.32
CA ALA A 148 7.80 3.50 -9.83
C ALA A 148 7.04 4.60 -10.58
N ARG A 149 7.70 5.75 -10.85
CA ARG A 149 7.11 6.83 -11.65
C ARG A 149 6.82 6.43 -13.10
N LEU A 150 7.71 5.64 -13.69
CA LEU A 150 7.49 5.12 -15.04
C LEU A 150 6.37 4.07 -15.09
N MET A 151 6.25 3.21 -14.06
CA MET A 151 5.10 2.29 -13.91
C MET A 151 3.79 3.07 -13.80
N PHE A 152 3.75 4.08 -12.94
CA PHE A 152 2.59 4.93 -12.79
C PHE A 152 2.22 5.65 -14.10
N LEU A 153 3.21 6.24 -14.78
CA LEU A 153 3.02 6.91 -16.07
C LEU A 153 2.59 5.95 -17.17
N ARG A 154 3.09 4.69 -17.14
CA ARG A 154 2.66 3.66 -18.08
C ARG A 154 1.20 3.28 -17.89
N SER A 155 0.68 3.34 -16.67
CA SER A 155 -0.72 3.02 -16.34
C SER A 155 -1.69 4.18 -16.60
N ILE A 156 -1.21 5.45 -16.58
CA ILE A 156 -2.05 6.66 -16.75
C ILE A 156 -1.32 7.66 -17.65
N PRO A 157 -1.94 8.12 -18.78
CA PRO A 157 -1.28 9.04 -19.72
C PRO A 157 -1.03 10.44 -19.14
N ASN A 158 -1.91 10.93 -18.28
CA ASN A 158 -1.89 12.30 -17.77
C ASN A 158 -2.13 12.32 -16.25
N PRO A 159 -1.15 11.90 -15.42
CA PRO A 159 -1.28 12.01 -13.98
C PRO A 159 -1.42 13.50 -13.56
N PRO A 160 -2.22 13.78 -12.52
CA PRO A 160 -2.36 15.14 -12.02
C PRO A 160 -1.02 15.67 -11.50
N THR A 161 -0.74 16.94 -11.80
CA THR A 161 0.46 17.64 -11.30
C THR A 161 0.04 18.89 -10.54
N GLY A 162 0.73 19.20 -9.43
CA GLY A 162 0.55 20.44 -8.68
C GLY A 162 1.20 21.68 -9.33
N LEU A 163 1.60 21.59 -10.61
CA LEU A 163 2.30 22.67 -11.29
C LEU A 163 1.34 23.77 -11.77
N PRO A 164 1.74 25.06 -11.72
CA PRO A 164 0.96 26.16 -12.30
C PRO A 164 1.01 26.10 -13.83
N THR A 165 -0.01 26.68 -14.48
CA THR A 165 0.01 26.95 -15.92
C THR A 165 1.05 28.06 -16.20
N PRO A 166 1.92 27.98 -17.27
CA PRO A 166 1.91 27.00 -18.36
C PRO A 166 2.74 25.71 -18.10
N ALA A 167 3.52 25.64 -17.02
CA ALA A 167 4.39 24.48 -16.74
C ALA A 167 3.62 23.16 -16.69
N ARG A 168 2.37 23.19 -16.19
CA ARG A 168 1.46 22.03 -16.17
C ARG A 168 1.19 21.47 -17.56
N GLN A 169 0.96 22.35 -18.56
CA GLN A 169 0.66 21.93 -19.94
C GLN A 169 1.87 21.25 -20.57
N LEU A 170 3.08 21.81 -20.39
CA LEU A 170 4.33 21.21 -20.87
C LEU A 170 4.60 19.86 -20.21
N ALA A 171 4.43 19.77 -18.89
CA ALA A 171 4.58 18.52 -18.14
C ALA A 171 3.56 17.46 -18.61
N SER A 172 2.30 17.82 -18.81
CA SER A 172 1.27 16.90 -19.32
C SER A 172 1.60 16.39 -20.72
N ALA A 173 2.05 17.28 -21.63
CA ALA A 173 2.47 16.87 -22.98
C ALA A 173 3.67 15.90 -22.93
N ALA A 174 4.68 16.19 -22.11
CA ALA A 174 5.84 15.35 -21.95
C ALA A 174 5.46 13.96 -21.36
N MET A 175 4.59 13.94 -20.35
CA MET A 175 4.09 12.69 -19.76
C MET A 175 3.26 11.87 -20.75
N ALA A 176 2.39 12.50 -21.53
CA ALA A 176 1.63 11.82 -22.57
C ALA A 176 2.55 11.25 -23.66
N CYS A 177 3.55 12.00 -24.12
CA CYS A 177 4.56 11.49 -25.06
C CYS A 177 5.32 10.28 -24.49
N ALA A 178 5.73 10.34 -23.23
CA ALA A 178 6.41 9.21 -22.57
C ALA A 178 5.48 7.99 -22.43
N HIS A 179 4.22 8.18 -22.03
CA HIS A 179 3.21 7.12 -21.96
C HIS A 179 3.03 6.41 -23.31
N TRP A 180 2.72 7.18 -24.36
CA TRP A 180 2.48 6.63 -25.69
C TRP A 180 3.74 6.06 -26.32
N GLY A 181 4.91 6.67 -26.06
CA GLY A 181 6.21 6.12 -26.47
C GLY A 181 6.49 4.77 -25.84
N MET A 182 6.25 4.60 -24.53
CA MET A 182 6.38 3.29 -23.87
C MET A 182 5.42 2.26 -24.47
N ARG A 183 4.18 2.64 -24.81
CA ARG A 183 3.21 1.74 -25.46
C ARG A 183 3.67 1.32 -26.86
N ALA A 184 4.13 2.27 -27.68
CA ALA A 184 4.65 2.01 -29.02
C ALA A 184 5.87 1.06 -29.00
N LEU A 185 6.76 1.24 -28.02
CA LEU A 185 7.93 0.39 -27.80
C LEU A 185 7.59 -0.91 -27.05
N ARG A 186 6.32 -1.20 -26.79
CA ARG A 186 5.85 -2.39 -26.07
C ARG A 186 6.48 -2.58 -24.69
N VAL A 187 6.87 -1.48 -24.02
CA VAL A 187 7.29 -1.51 -22.62
C VAL A 187 6.07 -1.82 -21.78
N ASN A 188 6.10 -2.89 -21.00
CA ASN A 188 5.02 -3.30 -20.11
C ASN A 188 5.38 -3.07 -18.62
N GLU A 189 4.37 -3.09 -17.78
CA GLU A 189 4.47 -2.87 -16.33
C GLU A 189 5.43 -3.89 -15.70
N ALA A 190 5.34 -5.15 -16.07
CA ALA A 190 6.21 -6.22 -15.57
C ALA A 190 7.70 -5.97 -15.89
N SER A 191 8.02 -5.37 -17.05
CA SER A 191 9.40 -5.02 -17.39
C SER A 191 9.94 -3.86 -16.55
N LEU A 192 9.09 -2.89 -16.23
CA LEU A 192 9.40 -1.76 -15.36
C LEU A 192 9.55 -2.24 -13.91
N TYR A 193 8.66 -3.11 -13.45
CA TYR A 193 8.76 -3.71 -12.14
C TYR A 193 10.05 -4.50 -11.94
N ARG A 194 10.48 -5.31 -12.91
CA ARG A 194 11.78 -6.01 -12.81
C ARG A 194 12.97 -5.07 -12.65
N ARG A 195 12.91 -3.86 -13.22
CA ARG A 195 13.95 -2.83 -13.03
C ARG A 195 13.83 -2.15 -11.67
N TRP A 196 12.60 -1.91 -11.22
CA TRP A 196 12.30 -1.43 -9.87
C TRP A 196 12.84 -2.42 -8.84
N LEU A 197 12.51 -3.69 -8.97
CA LEU A 197 12.96 -4.75 -8.06
C LEU A 197 14.50 -4.84 -8.00
N ARG A 198 15.18 -4.81 -9.14
CA ARG A 198 16.65 -4.77 -9.16
C ARG A 198 17.23 -3.56 -8.43
N ALA A 199 16.54 -2.43 -8.46
CA ALA A 199 16.95 -1.26 -7.70
C ALA A 199 16.68 -1.45 -6.20
N ALA A 200 15.51 -1.96 -5.82
CA ALA A 200 15.13 -2.22 -4.44
C ALA A 200 16.08 -3.21 -3.73
N LEU A 201 16.49 -4.27 -4.42
CA LEU A 201 17.36 -5.32 -3.88
C LEU A 201 18.84 -4.92 -3.72
N LYS A 202 19.24 -3.69 -4.02
CA LYS A 202 20.65 -3.25 -3.88
C LYS A 202 21.16 -3.24 -2.44
N GLY A 203 20.27 -3.20 -1.45
CA GLY A 203 20.62 -3.30 -0.03
C GLY A 203 20.88 -4.73 0.45
N ARG A 204 20.37 -5.75 -0.26
CA ARG A 204 20.35 -7.14 0.20
C ARG A 204 21.74 -7.74 0.47
N GLU A 205 22.73 -7.43 -0.37
CA GLU A 205 24.08 -7.98 -0.23
C GLU A 205 24.84 -7.39 0.96
N ASN A 206 24.61 -6.12 1.26
CA ASN A 206 25.27 -5.40 2.35
C ASN A 206 24.27 -4.43 3.00
N PRO A 207 23.38 -4.95 3.87
CA PRO A 207 22.35 -4.16 4.51
C PRO A 207 22.93 -3.27 5.61
N GLN A 208 22.42 -2.03 5.67
CA GLN A 208 22.68 -1.12 6.78
C GLN A 208 22.19 -1.75 8.08
N LYS A 209 22.97 -1.60 9.13
CA LYS A 209 22.61 -2.03 10.48
C LYS A 209 22.15 -0.84 11.32
N ALA A 210 21.16 -1.08 12.15
CA ALA A 210 20.76 -0.15 13.22
C ALA A 210 21.80 -0.20 14.38
N ALA A 211 21.63 0.68 15.36
CA ALA A 211 22.55 0.76 16.52
C ALA A 211 22.60 -0.52 17.34
N ASP A 212 21.53 -1.31 17.34
CA ASP A 212 21.42 -2.62 18.01
C ASP A 212 22.00 -3.79 17.17
N GLY A 213 22.54 -3.51 15.98
CA GLY A 213 23.09 -4.48 15.05
C GLY A 213 22.07 -5.19 14.17
N SER A 214 20.77 -4.96 14.35
CA SER A 214 19.72 -5.52 13.49
C SER A 214 19.67 -4.86 12.12
N ILE A 215 19.05 -5.53 11.14
CA ILE A 215 18.91 -5.01 9.77
C ILE A 215 17.97 -3.80 9.77
N LEU A 216 18.33 -2.75 9.02
CA LEU A 216 17.48 -1.60 8.77
C LEU A 216 16.74 -1.78 7.43
N PHE A 217 15.42 -1.79 7.50
CA PHE A 217 14.50 -1.84 6.36
C PHE A 217 13.96 -0.46 6.02
N GLY A 218 13.53 -0.28 4.77
CA GLY A 218 12.86 0.92 4.30
C GLY A 218 11.79 0.62 3.28
N ASP A 219 10.79 1.49 3.19
CA ASP A 219 9.77 1.44 2.15
C ASP A 219 10.22 2.20 0.90
N PHE A 220 10.63 1.46 -0.12
CA PHE A 220 11.08 2.00 -1.41
C PHE A 220 9.92 2.29 -2.40
N SER A 221 8.68 2.12 -2.01
CA SER A 221 7.52 2.64 -2.75
C SER A 221 7.38 4.16 -2.58
N THR A 222 7.96 4.71 -1.50
CA THR A 222 7.93 6.12 -1.16
C THR A 222 9.11 6.91 -1.75
N ARG A 223 9.01 8.25 -1.70
CA ARG A 223 10.11 9.14 -2.12
C ARG A 223 11.25 9.20 -1.10
N ASP A 224 10.94 9.01 0.18
CA ASP A 224 11.89 9.05 1.29
C ASP A 224 11.86 7.75 2.08
N PRO A 225 12.59 6.71 1.64
CA PRO A 225 12.62 5.43 2.31
C PRO A 225 13.18 5.48 3.75
N ARG A 226 13.99 6.50 4.07
CA ARG A 226 14.53 6.65 5.43
C ARG A 226 13.50 7.11 6.43
N ARG A 227 12.59 7.98 6.02
CA ARG A 227 11.46 8.41 6.84
C ARG A 227 10.55 7.22 7.21
N TRP A 228 10.42 6.27 6.29
CA TRP A 228 9.61 5.06 6.44
C TRP A 228 10.49 3.83 6.72
N SER A 229 11.60 4.04 7.42
CA SER A 229 12.48 2.94 7.81
C SER A 229 12.14 2.42 9.21
N ALA A 230 12.42 1.13 9.42
CA ALA A 230 12.40 0.52 10.74
C ALA A 230 13.47 -0.57 10.81
N SER A 231 14.09 -0.73 11.96
CA SER A 231 14.98 -1.86 12.18
C SER A 231 14.18 -3.13 12.42
N GLU A 232 14.81 -4.28 12.21
CA GLU A 232 14.17 -5.57 12.50
C GLU A 232 13.71 -5.67 13.97
N ALA A 233 14.50 -5.14 14.89
CA ALA A 233 14.16 -5.10 16.31
C ALA A 233 13.04 -4.10 16.64
N GLU A 234 12.88 -3.03 15.87
CA GLU A 234 11.74 -2.13 16.02
C GLU A 234 10.44 -2.77 15.50
N LEU A 235 10.52 -3.68 14.53
CA LEU A 235 9.36 -4.36 13.96
C LEU A 235 8.97 -5.60 14.76
N PHE A 236 9.94 -6.42 15.17
CA PHE A 236 9.69 -7.76 15.69
C PHE A 236 10.38 -8.04 17.03
N PRO A 237 9.76 -8.90 17.90
CA PRO A 237 8.48 -9.58 17.67
C PRO A 237 7.32 -8.60 17.69
N ALA A 238 6.45 -8.69 16.68
CA ALA A 238 5.26 -7.82 16.55
C ALA A 238 4.31 -7.99 17.74
N ARG A 239 3.59 -6.92 18.09
CA ARG A 239 2.60 -6.94 19.17
C ARG A 239 1.20 -7.13 18.60
N SER A 240 0.47 -8.13 19.09
CA SER A 240 -0.96 -8.28 18.79
C SER A 240 -1.78 -7.29 19.62
N VAL A 241 -2.64 -6.53 18.96
CA VAL A 241 -3.53 -5.54 19.58
C VAL A 241 -4.95 -5.68 19.05
N PRO A 242 -5.99 -5.28 19.81
CA PRO A 242 -7.35 -5.22 19.33
C PRO A 242 -7.50 -4.26 18.14
N PHE A 243 -8.34 -4.63 17.18
CA PHE A 243 -8.76 -3.81 16.05
C PHE A 243 -10.23 -4.13 15.74
N GLU A 244 -11.16 -3.34 16.28
CA GLU A 244 -12.59 -3.67 16.37
C GLU A 244 -12.82 -5.06 16.99
N ASP A 245 -13.38 -6.00 16.25
CA ASP A 245 -13.67 -7.39 16.69
C ASP A 245 -12.60 -8.40 16.24
N ILE A 246 -11.48 -7.93 15.65
CA ILE A 246 -10.33 -8.74 15.27
C ILE A 246 -9.06 -8.33 16.04
N THR A 247 -7.96 -9.00 15.77
CA THR A 247 -6.61 -8.57 16.20
C THR A 247 -5.74 -8.29 15.00
N VAL A 248 -4.84 -7.31 15.12
CA VAL A 248 -3.78 -7.03 14.15
C VAL A 248 -2.43 -6.97 14.84
N ARG A 249 -1.35 -7.17 14.08
CA ARG A 249 0.01 -7.07 14.60
C ARG A 249 0.58 -5.70 14.27
N ILE A 250 1.06 -4.99 15.29
CA ILE A 250 1.76 -3.70 15.13
C ILE A 250 3.25 -3.87 15.43
N PRO A 251 4.14 -2.96 14.96
CA PRO A 251 5.56 -3.01 15.27
C PRO A 251 5.83 -3.11 16.77
N ALA A 252 6.89 -3.81 17.17
CA ALA A 252 7.33 -3.93 18.57
C ALA A 252 7.54 -2.54 19.20
N ALA A 253 8.19 -1.64 18.48
CA ALA A 253 8.44 -0.25 18.86
C ALA A 253 7.54 0.71 18.04
N TYR A 254 6.24 0.42 17.98
CA TYR A 254 5.28 1.17 17.14
C TYR A 254 5.36 2.68 17.34
N ASP A 255 5.55 3.15 18.57
CA ASP A 255 5.62 4.58 18.89
C ASP A 255 6.81 5.25 18.18
N VAL A 256 7.98 4.61 18.17
CA VAL A 256 9.18 5.08 17.47
C VAL A 256 8.96 5.10 15.96
N VAL A 257 8.39 4.03 15.41
CA VAL A 257 8.15 3.87 13.97
C VAL A 257 7.11 4.89 13.49
N LEU A 258 6.00 5.03 14.19
CA LEU A 258 4.92 5.97 13.84
C LEU A 258 5.37 7.44 14.01
N THR A 259 6.10 7.75 15.08
CA THR A 259 6.64 9.11 15.29
C THR A 259 7.64 9.49 14.19
N ARG A 260 8.49 8.55 13.74
CA ARG A 260 9.43 8.78 12.61
C ARG A 260 8.68 9.09 11.31
N GLY A 261 7.60 8.38 11.01
CA GLY A 261 6.80 8.55 9.80
C GLY A 261 5.86 9.77 9.83
N TYR A 262 5.18 9.99 10.94
CA TYR A 262 4.06 10.96 11.03
C TYR A 262 4.30 12.11 12.00
N GLY A 263 5.32 12.05 12.85
CA GLY A 263 5.48 13.01 13.96
C GLY A 263 4.49 12.72 15.09
N ASP A 264 3.71 13.71 15.48
CA ASP A 264 2.65 13.52 16.49
C ASP A 264 1.43 12.81 15.90
N TYR A 265 1.54 11.49 15.71
CA TYR A 265 0.49 10.64 15.14
C TYR A 265 -0.74 10.49 16.06
N MET A 266 -0.61 10.79 17.36
CA MET A 266 -1.74 10.77 18.28
C MET A 266 -2.65 11.99 18.12
N ARG A 267 -2.14 13.08 17.56
CA ARG A 267 -2.96 14.26 17.25
C ARG A 267 -3.93 13.95 16.11
N ILE A 268 -5.21 14.20 16.34
CA ILE A 268 -6.24 14.11 15.29
C ILE A 268 -6.10 15.34 14.38
N PRO A 269 -5.89 15.14 13.06
CA PRO A 269 -5.79 16.25 12.11
C PRO A 269 -7.14 16.98 11.97
N ASP A 270 -7.07 18.27 11.66
CA ASP A 270 -8.25 19.05 11.34
C ASP A 270 -8.97 18.48 10.10
N PRO A 271 -10.31 18.64 9.98
CA PRO A 271 -11.07 18.03 8.89
C PRO A 271 -10.54 18.30 7.48
N GLN A 272 -9.98 19.51 7.23
CA GLN A 272 -9.40 19.88 5.94
C GLN A 272 -8.05 19.19 5.63
N ASP A 273 -7.37 18.66 6.65
CA ASP A 273 -6.06 18.00 6.53
C ASP A 273 -6.19 16.48 6.49
N ARG A 274 -7.42 15.96 6.58
CA ARG A 274 -7.70 14.52 6.50
C ARG A 274 -7.53 14.04 5.07
N VAL A 275 -6.78 12.96 4.90
CA VAL A 275 -6.54 12.33 3.60
C VAL A 275 -7.55 11.20 3.39
N THR A 276 -8.15 11.14 2.21
CA THR A 276 -9.02 10.05 1.73
C THR A 276 -8.71 9.83 0.25
N HIS A 277 -9.01 8.63 -0.29
CA HIS A 277 -8.66 8.29 -1.67
C HIS A 277 -9.70 8.72 -2.72
N GLU A 278 -10.72 9.47 -2.35
CA GLU A 278 -11.78 10.00 -3.23
C GLU A 278 -12.22 8.99 -4.30
N PRO A 279 -13.10 8.05 -3.98
CA PRO A 279 -13.52 7.04 -4.94
C PRO A 279 -14.25 7.67 -6.12
N PHE A 280 -13.93 7.22 -7.34
CA PHE A 280 -14.67 7.52 -8.56
C PHE A 280 -15.75 6.46 -8.79
N HIS A 281 -15.43 5.21 -8.51
CA HIS A 281 -16.32 4.08 -8.70
C HIS A 281 -15.97 2.98 -7.69
N ILE A 282 -17.00 2.38 -7.08
CA ILE A 282 -16.86 1.29 -6.13
C ILE A 282 -17.82 0.17 -6.52
N VAL A 283 -17.34 -1.06 -6.48
CA VAL A 283 -18.13 -2.29 -6.60
C VAL A 283 -17.76 -3.19 -5.45
N PHE A 284 -18.75 -3.67 -4.69
CA PHE A 284 -18.50 -4.58 -3.58
C PHE A 284 -18.41 -6.05 -4.02
N GLY A 285 -18.97 -6.37 -5.19
CA GLY A 285 -18.95 -7.71 -5.77
C GLY A 285 -19.94 -8.69 -5.10
N PRO A 286 -19.88 -9.96 -5.49
CA PRO A 286 -20.86 -10.95 -5.03
C PRO A 286 -20.67 -11.40 -3.58
N ASN A 287 -19.52 -11.12 -2.98
CA ASN A 287 -19.12 -11.60 -1.66
C ASN A 287 -19.36 -10.57 -0.54
N ASP A 288 -19.93 -9.42 -0.86
CA ASP A 288 -20.34 -8.39 0.12
C ASP A 288 -21.55 -7.62 -0.41
N PRO A 289 -22.61 -7.40 0.41
CA PRO A 289 -23.83 -6.72 -0.02
C PRO A 289 -23.64 -5.23 -0.33
N GLY A 290 -22.48 -4.66 0.01
CA GLY A 290 -22.23 -3.22 -0.10
C GLY A 290 -22.81 -2.41 1.06
N PRO A 291 -23.03 -1.11 0.89
CA PRO A 291 -23.59 -0.26 1.93
C PRO A 291 -25.02 -0.70 2.27
N GLU A 292 -25.31 -0.75 3.55
CA GLU A 292 -26.68 -0.94 4.02
C GLU A 292 -27.54 0.25 3.57
N ALA A 293 -28.72 -0.03 3.04
CA ALA A 293 -29.68 1.01 2.72
C ALA A 293 -29.98 1.80 4.01
N PRO A 294 -30.06 3.14 3.97
CA PRO A 294 -30.48 3.90 5.14
C PRO A 294 -31.84 3.36 5.60
N GLU A 295 -31.93 2.98 6.87
CA GLU A 295 -33.23 2.66 7.47
C GLU A 295 -34.16 3.82 7.15
N GLU A 296 -35.22 3.56 6.38
CA GLU A 296 -36.29 4.54 6.19
C GLU A 296 -36.75 4.94 7.59
N ALA A 297 -36.42 6.16 7.99
CA ALA A 297 -36.89 6.72 9.25
C ALA A 297 -38.40 6.59 9.23
N GLY A 298 -38.94 5.64 10.02
CA GLY A 298 -40.32 5.27 10.04
C GLY A 298 -41.21 6.50 10.16
N ALA A 299 -42.16 6.58 9.24
CA ALA A 299 -43.17 7.63 9.17
C ALA A 299 -44.09 7.63 10.38
#